data_2182b8764902393fda3e7e70a1d88bfe
#
_entry.id   2182b8764902393fda3e7e70a1d88bfe
#
_cell.length_a   1.000
_cell.length_b   1.000
_cell.length_c   1.000
_cell.angle_alpha   90.00
_cell.angle_beta   90.00
_cell.angle_gamma   90.00
#
_symmetry.space_group_name_H-M   'P 1'
#
loop_
_entity.id
_entity.type
_entity.pdbx_description
1 polymer ?
#
loop_
_entity_poly.entity_id
_entity_poly.type
_entity_poly.pdbx_seq_one_letter_code
_entity_poly.pdbx_strand_id
1 'polypeptide(L)'
;MDGQTVIVTGGTRGIGAAVAEAFGADGATVVVGARDADEVDATVDALEDAGTTAAGLRTDVRDEYDVERLTETASRAGEAAGIDVVVPAAGVYHGEAGATPTDDESYSAFDDHWRTNGRGVYATIRESLPHLNDDARVLVPTGSVARDGTAGYGSYAISKATAEAVTRGFAADTDYVVGCLDPGIVATGLSGETGRDPDAVAPMFVWAATEADPTAVDGAVVGLREWKQATR
;
A
#
# COMPACT_ATOMS: atom_id res chain seq x y z
N MET A 1 13.23 -4.27 12.21
CA MET A 1 12.90 -5.23 11.11
C MET A 1 14.16 -5.76 10.38
N ASP A 2 15.26 -5.89 11.12
CA ASP A 2 16.52 -6.36 10.53
C ASP A 2 16.36 -7.72 9.82
N GLY A 3 16.86 -7.80 8.59
CA GLY A 3 16.79 -9.00 7.74
C GLY A 3 15.44 -9.27 7.07
N GLN A 4 14.42 -8.47 7.33
CA GLN A 4 13.10 -8.59 6.69
C GLN A 4 13.03 -7.78 5.38
N THR A 5 12.24 -8.25 4.43
CA THR A 5 12.03 -7.60 3.14
C THR A 5 10.60 -7.06 3.01
N VAL A 6 10.51 -5.79 2.67
CA VAL A 6 9.24 -5.08 2.47
C VAL A 6 9.11 -4.63 1.02
N ILE A 7 7.98 -4.92 0.39
CA ILE A 7 7.65 -4.42 -0.94
C ILE A 7 6.55 -3.37 -0.86
N VAL A 8 6.74 -2.21 -1.52
CA VAL A 8 5.77 -1.10 -1.55
C VAL A 8 5.47 -0.72 -3.00
N THR A 9 4.26 -0.99 -3.49
CA THR A 9 3.82 -0.43 -4.77
C THR A 9 3.29 1.00 -4.56
N GLY A 10 3.58 1.92 -5.50
CA GLY A 10 3.30 3.34 -5.31
C GLY A 10 4.22 3.99 -4.27
N GLY A 11 5.45 3.46 -4.10
CA GLY A 11 6.41 3.84 -3.06
C GLY A 11 7.17 5.14 -3.31
N THR A 12 6.88 5.89 -4.39
CA THR A 12 7.66 7.10 -4.75
C THR A 12 7.07 8.41 -4.22
N ARG A 13 5.86 8.39 -3.64
CA ARG A 13 5.21 9.61 -3.12
C ARG A 13 4.12 9.31 -2.10
N GLY A 14 3.71 10.33 -1.35
CA GLY A 14 2.60 10.27 -0.40
C GLY A 14 2.76 9.17 0.65
N ILE A 15 1.70 8.45 0.95
CA ILE A 15 1.71 7.38 1.97
C ILE A 15 2.74 6.30 1.63
N GLY A 16 2.85 5.90 0.35
CA GLY A 16 3.77 4.84 -0.07
C GLY A 16 5.23 5.19 0.19
N ALA A 17 5.67 6.41 -0.13
CA ALA A 17 7.03 6.87 0.15
C ALA A 17 7.31 6.93 1.65
N ALA A 18 6.43 7.57 2.42
CA ALA A 18 6.59 7.65 3.88
C ALA A 18 6.63 6.26 4.54
N VAL A 19 5.84 5.31 4.05
CA VAL A 19 5.84 3.91 4.53
C VAL A 19 7.16 3.22 4.16
N ALA A 20 7.67 3.42 2.94
CA ALA A 20 8.96 2.88 2.52
C ALA A 20 10.11 3.41 3.41
N GLU A 21 10.13 4.72 3.68
CA GLU A 21 11.11 5.35 4.58
C GLU A 21 10.98 4.83 6.03
N ALA A 22 9.76 4.69 6.54
CA ALA A 22 9.53 4.20 7.89
C ALA A 22 10.00 2.75 8.09
N PHE A 23 9.76 1.86 7.12
CA PHE A 23 10.26 0.49 7.16
C PHE A 23 11.79 0.44 7.02
N GLY A 24 12.38 1.26 6.15
CA GLY A 24 13.82 1.38 6.01
C GLY A 24 14.49 1.86 7.30
N ALA A 25 13.93 2.87 7.96
CA ALA A 25 14.41 3.38 9.24
C ALA A 25 14.32 2.34 10.37
N ASP A 26 13.40 1.37 10.26
CA ASP A 26 13.26 0.24 11.20
C ASP A 26 14.14 -0.99 10.82
N GLY A 27 15.03 -0.84 9.82
CA GLY A 27 16.04 -1.83 9.45
C GLY A 27 15.63 -2.83 8.36
N ALA A 28 14.46 -2.64 7.71
CA ALA A 28 14.05 -3.52 6.62
C ALA A 28 14.82 -3.25 5.32
N THR A 29 14.98 -4.28 4.49
CA THR A 29 15.24 -4.10 3.07
C THR A 29 13.96 -3.66 2.38
N VAL A 30 13.99 -2.56 1.64
CA VAL A 30 12.80 -1.96 1.03
C VAL A 30 12.86 -2.04 -0.50
N VAL A 31 11.83 -2.59 -1.11
CA VAL A 31 11.71 -2.64 -2.57
C VAL A 31 10.50 -1.82 -3.02
N VAL A 32 10.74 -0.81 -3.85
CA VAL A 32 9.70 0.10 -4.32
C VAL A 32 9.35 -0.13 -5.78
N GLY A 33 8.06 -0.07 -6.09
CA GLY A 33 7.56 -0.09 -7.45
C GLY A 33 6.66 1.10 -7.75
N ALA A 34 6.89 1.78 -8.87
CA ALA A 34 6.02 2.85 -9.38
C ALA A 34 6.15 2.98 -10.90
N ARG A 35 5.26 3.75 -11.53
CA ARG A 35 5.20 3.86 -13.00
C ARG A 35 6.31 4.70 -13.61
N ASP A 36 6.82 5.66 -12.88
CA ASP A 36 7.89 6.56 -13.33
C ASP A 36 9.24 6.00 -12.86
N ALA A 37 10.12 5.68 -13.82
CA ALA A 37 11.41 5.08 -13.54
C ALA A 37 12.34 6.08 -12.82
N ASP A 38 12.33 7.35 -13.22
CA ASP A 38 13.18 8.39 -12.64
C ASP A 38 12.77 8.66 -11.18
N GLU A 39 11.45 8.64 -10.88
CA GLU A 39 10.96 8.73 -9.49
C GLU A 39 11.36 7.50 -8.66
N VAL A 40 11.36 6.29 -9.25
CA VAL A 40 11.80 5.06 -8.57
C VAL A 40 13.28 5.15 -8.23
N ASP A 41 14.13 5.50 -9.20
CA ASP A 41 15.58 5.62 -9.00
C ASP A 41 15.89 6.68 -7.92
N ALA A 42 15.26 7.85 -7.99
CA ALA A 42 15.43 8.88 -6.97
C ALA A 42 14.97 8.45 -5.56
N THR A 43 13.93 7.62 -5.48
CA THR A 43 13.47 7.09 -4.18
C THR A 43 14.45 6.07 -3.62
N VAL A 44 14.99 5.18 -4.47
CA VAL A 44 16.02 4.21 -4.07
C VAL A 44 17.25 4.93 -3.57
N ASP A 45 17.76 5.91 -4.32
CA ASP A 45 18.92 6.72 -3.93
C ASP A 45 18.70 7.39 -2.56
N ALA A 46 17.52 7.97 -2.33
CA ALA A 46 17.19 8.61 -1.06
C ALA A 46 17.13 7.62 0.12
N LEU A 47 16.59 6.42 -0.09
CA LEU A 47 16.57 5.35 0.91
C LEU A 47 18.00 4.85 1.23
N GLU A 48 18.85 4.67 0.21
CA GLU A 48 20.24 4.26 0.38
C GLU A 48 21.07 5.34 1.08
N ASP A 49 20.88 6.61 0.74
CA ASP A 49 21.52 7.74 1.41
C ASP A 49 21.14 7.82 2.91
N ALA A 50 19.93 7.37 3.26
CA ALA A 50 19.48 7.24 4.64
C ALA A 50 20.00 5.97 5.33
N GLY A 51 20.75 5.09 4.63
CA GLY A 51 21.32 3.87 5.16
C GLY A 51 20.45 2.63 5.05
N THR A 52 19.36 2.70 4.29
CA THR A 52 18.45 1.58 4.03
C THR A 52 18.99 0.73 2.86
N THR A 53 18.95 -0.60 2.97
CA THR A 53 19.13 -1.47 1.81
C THR A 53 17.87 -1.37 0.95
N ALA A 54 18.01 -0.80 -0.25
CA ALA A 54 16.86 -0.55 -1.11
C ALA A 54 17.06 -1.09 -2.53
N ALA A 55 15.95 -1.37 -3.21
CA ALA A 55 15.88 -1.65 -4.62
C ALA A 55 14.58 -1.08 -5.21
N GLY A 56 14.52 -0.91 -6.50
CA GLY A 56 13.32 -0.42 -7.15
C GLY A 56 13.16 -0.94 -8.57
N LEU A 57 11.92 -0.96 -9.03
CA LEU A 57 11.62 -1.33 -10.41
C LEU A 57 10.44 -0.51 -10.93
N ARG A 58 10.61 0.01 -12.17
CA ARG A 58 9.45 0.59 -12.86
C ARG A 58 8.35 -0.45 -12.98
N THR A 59 7.18 -0.15 -12.41
CA THR A 59 6.07 -1.10 -12.28
C THR A 59 4.74 -0.40 -12.51
N ASP A 60 3.98 -0.86 -13.48
CA ASP A 60 2.58 -0.53 -13.62
C ASP A 60 1.72 -1.65 -13.01
N VAL A 61 1.07 -1.40 -11.88
CA VAL A 61 0.24 -2.42 -11.19
C VAL A 61 -0.97 -2.90 -12.00
N ARG A 62 -1.26 -2.26 -13.14
CA ARG A 62 -2.28 -2.70 -14.10
C ARG A 62 -1.78 -3.81 -15.03
N ASP A 63 -0.47 -4.06 -15.05
CA ASP A 63 0.21 -5.12 -15.78
C ASP A 63 0.73 -6.17 -14.80
N GLU A 64 0.18 -7.36 -14.82
CA GLU A 64 0.56 -8.45 -13.93
C GLU A 64 2.01 -8.89 -14.09
N TYR A 65 2.58 -8.79 -15.28
CA TYR A 65 4.00 -9.15 -15.53
C TYR A 65 4.96 -8.12 -14.93
N ASP A 66 4.59 -6.84 -14.90
CA ASP A 66 5.36 -5.83 -14.18
C ASP A 66 5.36 -6.11 -12.68
N VAL A 67 4.20 -6.52 -12.12
CA VAL A 67 4.08 -6.88 -10.70
C VAL A 67 4.87 -8.16 -10.38
N GLU A 68 4.77 -9.22 -11.21
CA GLU A 68 5.53 -10.45 -11.06
C GLU A 68 7.04 -10.16 -10.99
N ARG A 69 7.57 -9.36 -11.91
CA ARG A 69 9.00 -8.97 -11.89
C ARG A 69 9.39 -8.20 -10.63
N LEU A 70 8.50 -7.33 -10.13
CA LEU A 70 8.75 -6.58 -8.91
C LEU A 70 8.82 -7.53 -7.70
N THR A 71 7.87 -8.47 -7.57
CA THR A 71 7.85 -9.43 -6.45
C THR A 71 9.02 -10.41 -6.52
N GLU A 72 9.41 -10.87 -7.73
CA GLU A 72 10.65 -11.64 -7.91
C GLU A 72 11.90 -10.85 -7.49
N THR A 73 11.96 -9.56 -7.80
CA THR A 73 13.07 -8.71 -7.39
C THR A 73 13.10 -8.58 -5.86
N ALA A 74 11.94 -8.32 -5.25
CA ALA A 74 11.81 -8.20 -3.80
C ALA A 74 12.23 -9.48 -3.07
N SER A 75 11.82 -10.65 -3.59
CA SER A 75 12.14 -11.95 -2.96
C SER A 75 13.64 -12.28 -2.90
N ARG A 76 14.48 -11.51 -3.61
CA ARG A 76 15.93 -11.70 -3.70
C ARG A 76 16.72 -10.50 -3.16
N ALA A 77 16.05 -9.43 -2.75
CA ALA A 77 16.71 -8.18 -2.39
C ALA A 77 17.30 -8.19 -0.98
N GLY A 78 16.68 -8.90 -0.03
CA GLY A 78 17.13 -8.98 1.36
C GLY A 78 18.24 -10.02 1.58
N GLU A 79 18.74 -10.06 2.82
CA GLU A 79 19.72 -11.07 3.24
C GLU A 79 19.13 -12.49 3.24
N ALA A 80 17.88 -12.61 3.64
CA ALA A 80 17.09 -13.83 3.51
C ALA A 80 16.21 -13.76 2.26
N ALA A 81 15.97 -14.89 1.61
CA ALA A 81 15.02 -14.96 0.51
C ALA A 81 13.57 -14.84 1.02
N GLY A 82 12.72 -14.24 0.21
CA GLY A 82 11.30 -14.09 0.51
C GLY A 82 10.89 -12.65 0.85
N ILE A 83 9.60 -12.46 1.05
CA ILE A 83 8.96 -11.17 1.35
C ILE A 83 8.22 -11.30 2.68
N ASP A 84 8.45 -10.38 3.60
CA ASP A 84 7.82 -10.38 4.93
C ASP A 84 6.63 -9.42 5.01
N VAL A 85 6.69 -8.31 4.27
CA VAL A 85 5.58 -7.34 4.25
C VAL A 85 5.29 -6.87 2.82
N VAL A 86 4.01 -6.85 2.48
CA VAL A 86 3.51 -6.31 1.21
C VAL A 86 2.61 -5.12 1.48
N VAL A 87 2.93 -3.97 0.87
CA VAL A 87 2.12 -2.75 0.98
C VAL A 87 1.64 -2.32 -0.41
N PRO A 88 0.43 -2.71 -0.83
CA PRO A 88 -0.16 -2.31 -2.11
C PRO A 88 -0.67 -0.86 -2.03
N ALA A 89 0.24 0.14 -2.08
CA ALA A 89 -0.10 1.55 -1.92
C ALA A 89 -0.28 2.31 -3.25
N ALA A 90 -0.05 1.67 -4.39
CA ALA A 90 -0.31 2.29 -5.70
C ALA A 90 -1.77 2.70 -5.84
N GLY A 91 -2.00 3.96 -6.21
CA GLY A 91 -3.34 4.47 -6.38
C GLY A 91 -3.39 5.70 -7.28
N VAL A 92 -4.56 5.94 -7.85
CA VAL A 92 -4.90 7.13 -8.65
C VAL A 92 -6.23 7.71 -8.19
N TYR A 93 -6.41 9.00 -8.40
CA TYR A 93 -7.69 9.69 -8.29
C TYR A 93 -7.82 10.71 -9.42
N HIS A 94 -8.87 10.56 -10.20
CA HIS A 94 -9.22 11.46 -11.31
C HIS A 94 -10.37 12.35 -10.86
N GLY A 95 -10.06 13.56 -10.43
CA GLY A 95 -11.04 14.51 -9.96
C GLY A 95 -10.59 15.29 -8.73
N GLU A 96 -11.53 15.96 -8.12
CA GLU A 96 -11.32 16.73 -6.90
C GLU A 96 -12.11 16.09 -5.74
N ALA A 97 -11.46 15.90 -4.60
CA ALA A 97 -12.05 15.26 -3.43
C ALA A 97 -13.27 16.04 -2.93
N GLY A 98 -14.43 15.37 -2.88
CA GLY A 98 -15.70 15.97 -2.50
C GLY A 98 -16.44 16.71 -3.63
N ALA A 99 -15.85 16.80 -4.83
CA ALA A 99 -16.43 17.50 -5.98
C ALA A 99 -16.55 16.64 -7.26
N THR A 100 -16.42 15.32 -7.14
CA THR A 100 -16.54 14.37 -8.26
C THR A 100 -17.75 13.47 -8.06
N PRO A 101 -18.97 13.88 -8.48
CA PRO A 101 -20.17 13.06 -8.34
C PRO A 101 -20.12 11.83 -9.27
N THR A 102 -20.66 10.71 -8.78
CA THR A 102 -20.56 9.41 -9.48
C THR A 102 -21.24 9.40 -10.83
N ASP A 103 -22.30 10.18 -11.01
CA ASP A 103 -23.10 10.25 -12.24
C ASP A 103 -22.52 11.18 -13.32
N ASP A 104 -21.49 11.97 -12.98
CA ASP A 104 -20.82 12.89 -13.91
C ASP A 104 -19.40 12.41 -14.28
N GLU A 105 -18.99 11.25 -13.79
CA GLU A 105 -17.65 10.71 -14.01
C GLU A 105 -17.55 9.93 -15.32
N SER A 106 -16.43 10.07 -16.04
CA SER A 106 -16.21 9.35 -17.29
C SER A 106 -15.91 7.85 -17.05
N TYR A 107 -16.31 7.00 -17.99
CA TYR A 107 -15.95 5.57 -17.97
C TYR A 107 -14.42 5.36 -17.92
N SER A 108 -13.64 6.23 -18.57
CA SER A 108 -12.17 6.11 -18.53
C SER A 108 -11.59 6.37 -17.14
N ALA A 109 -12.15 7.30 -16.38
CA ALA A 109 -11.75 7.52 -14.98
C ALA A 109 -12.15 6.32 -14.12
N PHE A 110 -13.38 5.81 -14.28
CA PHE A 110 -13.84 4.59 -13.61
C PHE A 110 -12.91 3.41 -13.88
N ASP A 111 -12.59 3.15 -15.15
CA ASP A 111 -11.73 2.03 -15.56
C ASP A 111 -10.32 2.15 -14.97
N ASP A 112 -9.75 3.35 -14.94
CA ASP A 112 -8.41 3.55 -14.39
C ASP A 112 -8.39 3.44 -12.86
N HIS A 113 -9.40 3.97 -12.16
CA HIS A 113 -9.59 3.75 -10.73
C HIS A 113 -9.71 2.27 -10.41
N TRP A 114 -10.57 1.54 -11.14
CA TRP A 114 -10.77 0.12 -10.90
C TRP A 114 -9.52 -0.70 -11.18
N ARG A 115 -8.83 -0.42 -12.32
CA ARG A 115 -7.62 -1.14 -12.72
C ARG A 115 -6.45 -0.89 -11.77
N THR A 116 -6.29 0.35 -11.29
CA THR A 116 -5.16 0.70 -10.42
C THR A 116 -5.46 0.38 -8.96
N ASN A 117 -6.55 0.94 -8.41
CA ASN A 117 -6.81 0.89 -6.96
C ASN A 117 -7.45 -0.44 -6.51
N GLY A 118 -8.16 -1.15 -7.41
CA GLY A 118 -8.81 -2.42 -7.11
C GLY A 118 -8.01 -3.61 -7.65
N ARG A 119 -7.94 -3.76 -8.99
CA ARG A 119 -7.20 -4.85 -9.62
C ARG A 119 -5.70 -4.81 -9.33
N GLY A 120 -5.11 -3.62 -9.23
CA GLY A 120 -3.68 -3.47 -8.88
C GLY A 120 -3.36 -3.98 -7.48
N VAL A 121 -4.25 -3.76 -6.51
CA VAL A 121 -4.14 -4.37 -5.16
C VAL A 121 -4.22 -5.89 -5.27
N TYR A 122 -5.21 -6.42 -6.01
CA TYR A 122 -5.34 -7.87 -6.24
C TYR A 122 -4.08 -8.47 -6.88
N ALA A 123 -3.55 -7.84 -7.95
CA ALA A 123 -2.36 -8.31 -8.63
C ALA A 123 -1.14 -8.29 -7.70
N THR A 124 -0.94 -7.19 -6.95
CA THR A 124 0.19 -7.08 -6.01
C THR A 124 0.15 -8.20 -4.96
N ILE A 125 -1.01 -8.48 -4.37
CA ILE A 125 -1.13 -9.56 -3.39
C ILE A 125 -0.91 -10.91 -4.06
N ARG A 126 -1.59 -11.19 -5.16
CA ARG A 126 -1.54 -12.48 -5.84
C ARG A 126 -0.14 -12.86 -6.30
N GLU A 127 0.56 -11.94 -6.96
CA GLU A 127 1.91 -12.22 -7.47
C GLU A 127 2.97 -12.26 -6.34
N SER A 128 2.64 -11.72 -5.16
CA SER A 128 3.51 -11.88 -3.98
C SER A 128 3.40 -13.25 -3.32
N LEU A 129 2.24 -13.93 -3.38
CA LEU A 129 1.99 -15.18 -2.65
C LEU A 129 3.09 -16.25 -2.79
N PRO A 130 3.66 -16.51 -4.00
CA PRO A 130 4.71 -17.52 -4.16
C PRO A 130 6.03 -17.18 -3.46
N HIS A 131 6.17 -15.93 -3.02
CA HIS A 131 7.39 -15.36 -2.48
C HIS A 131 7.28 -14.95 -1.00
N LEU A 132 6.09 -15.11 -0.39
CA LEU A 132 5.85 -14.74 1.00
C LEU A 132 6.51 -15.72 1.97
N ASN A 133 7.13 -15.20 3.01
CA ASN A 133 7.56 -15.97 4.17
C ASN A 133 6.37 -16.37 5.05
N ASP A 134 6.50 -17.39 5.89
CA ASP A 134 5.39 -17.99 6.65
C ASP A 134 4.59 -16.99 7.51
N ASP A 135 5.26 -15.99 8.10
CA ASP A 135 4.63 -14.96 8.95
C ASP A 135 4.38 -13.64 8.22
N ALA A 136 4.42 -13.65 6.88
CA ALA A 136 4.28 -12.44 6.09
C ALA A 136 2.92 -11.75 6.29
N ARG A 137 2.93 -10.42 6.19
CA ARG A 137 1.74 -9.58 6.31
C ARG A 137 1.49 -8.74 5.07
N VAL A 138 0.23 -8.62 4.68
CA VAL A 138 -0.22 -7.73 3.60
C VAL A 138 -1.04 -6.60 4.21
N LEU A 139 -0.60 -5.36 4.04
CA LEU A 139 -1.14 -4.17 4.67
C LEU A 139 -1.62 -3.18 3.59
N VAL A 140 -2.92 -3.16 3.34
CA VAL A 140 -3.53 -2.36 2.26
C VAL A 140 -3.98 -1.00 2.78
N PRO A 141 -3.43 0.13 2.29
CA PRO A 141 -3.91 1.46 2.66
C PRO A 141 -5.35 1.67 2.17
N THR A 142 -6.23 2.08 3.06
CA THR A 142 -7.62 2.44 2.74
C THR A 142 -8.03 3.77 3.38
N GLY A 143 -9.30 4.11 3.30
CA GLY A 143 -9.89 5.28 3.94
C GLY A 143 -11.39 5.09 4.12
N SER A 144 -12.00 5.89 5.00
CA SER A 144 -13.43 5.81 5.31
C SER A 144 -14.34 5.97 4.07
N VAL A 145 -13.84 6.63 3.03
CA VAL A 145 -14.52 6.78 1.73
C VAL A 145 -14.95 5.44 1.11
N ALA A 146 -14.24 4.36 1.42
CA ALA A 146 -14.58 3.00 0.97
C ALA A 146 -15.91 2.48 1.58
N ARG A 147 -16.38 3.06 2.68
CA ARG A 147 -17.47 2.55 3.51
C ARG A 147 -18.59 3.56 3.76
N ASP A 148 -18.27 4.87 3.84
CA ASP A 148 -19.17 5.89 4.39
C ASP A 148 -20.20 6.43 3.38
N GLY A 149 -20.09 6.08 2.09
CA GLY A 149 -21.00 6.61 1.05
C GLY A 149 -20.94 8.13 0.92
N THR A 150 -19.78 8.74 1.16
CA THR A 150 -19.59 10.18 1.09
C THR A 150 -19.74 10.68 -0.33
N ALA A 151 -20.57 11.70 -0.55
CA ALA A 151 -20.79 12.28 -1.86
C ALA A 151 -19.52 12.93 -2.43
N GLY A 152 -19.37 12.92 -3.77
CA GLY A 152 -18.31 13.63 -4.47
C GLY A 152 -16.98 12.89 -4.56
N TYR A 153 -16.97 11.57 -4.36
CA TYR A 153 -15.76 10.74 -4.53
C TYR A 153 -15.84 9.75 -5.71
N GLY A 154 -16.96 9.69 -6.40
CA GLY A 154 -17.14 8.94 -7.64
C GLY A 154 -16.66 7.49 -7.57
N SER A 155 -16.06 7.03 -8.66
CA SER A 155 -15.50 5.68 -8.76
C SER A 155 -14.24 5.46 -7.93
N TYR A 156 -13.61 6.52 -7.43
CA TYR A 156 -12.54 6.38 -6.44
C TYR A 156 -13.04 5.65 -5.18
N ALA A 157 -14.20 6.07 -4.63
CA ALA A 157 -14.81 5.40 -3.48
C ALA A 157 -15.11 3.93 -3.80
N ILE A 158 -15.65 3.65 -4.99
CA ILE A 158 -15.94 2.29 -5.47
C ILE A 158 -14.65 1.46 -5.55
N SER A 159 -13.57 2.03 -6.07
CA SER A 159 -12.28 1.34 -6.19
C SER A 159 -11.65 1.03 -4.83
N LYS A 160 -11.79 1.94 -3.86
CA LYS A 160 -11.32 1.70 -2.48
C LYS A 160 -12.16 0.63 -1.76
N ALA A 161 -13.48 0.61 -1.98
CA ALA A 161 -14.35 -0.48 -1.51
C ALA A 161 -13.96 -1.84 -2.15
N THR A 162 -13.57 -1.84 -3.42
CA THR A 162 -13.04 -3.01 -4.12
C THR A 162 -11.75 -3.50 -3.47
N ALA A 163 -10.81 -2.61 -3.15
CA ALA A 163 -9.57 -2.96 -2.47
C ALA A 163 -9.82 -3.63 -1.11
N GLU A 164 -10.77 -3.11 -0.31
CA GLU A 164 -11.16 -3.74 0.95
C GLU A 164 -11.82 -5.13 0.75
N ALA A 165 -12.61 -5.29 -0.31
CA ALA A 165 -13.20 -6.59 -0.63
C ALA A 165 -12.13 -7.60 -1.07
N VAL A 166 -11.15 -7.18 -1.87
CA VAL A 166 -9.98 -7.99 -2.25
C VAL A 166 -9.22 -8.44 -0.99
N THR A 167 -8.92 -7.51 -0.08
CA THR A 167 -8.23 -7.80 1.20
C THR A 167 -8.95 -8.89 1.99
N ARG A 168 -10.27 -8.74 2.18
CA ARG A 168 -11.07 -9.76 2.87
C ARG A 168 -11.10 -11.12 2.16
N GLY A 169 -11.05 -11.12 0.83
CA GLY A 169 -10.98 -12.36 0.05
C GLY A 169 -9.70 -13.13 0.32
N PHE A 170 -8.54 -12.45 0.25
CA PHE A 170 -7.26 -13.10 0.54
C PHE A 170 -7.12 -13.52 2.00
N ALA A 171 -7.60 -12.72 2.95
CA ALA A 171 -7.64 -13.09 4.37
C ALA A 171 -8.46 -14.37 4.61
N ALA A 172 -9.56 -14.56 3.89
CA ALA A 172 -10.40 -15.74 4.03
C ALA A 172 -9.85 -17.01 3.36
N ASP A 173 -9.05 -16.84 2.28
CA ASP A 173 -8.63 -17.94 1.41
C ASP A 173 -7.15 -18.32 1.59
N THR A 174 -6.39 -17.60 2.44
CA THR A 174 -4.97 -17.87 2.70
C THR A 174 -4.66 -17.90 4.18
N ASP A 175 -3.52 -18.46 4.56
CA ASP A 175 -3.03 -18.50 5.94
C ASP A 175 -2.23 -17.22 6.33
N TYR A 176 -2.11 -16.26 5.43
CA TYR A 176 -1.40 -15.00 5.66
C TYR A 176 -2.28 -13.96 6.35
N VAL A 177 -1.66 -13.07 7.11
CA VAL A 177 -2.35 -11.90 7.69
C VAL A 177 -2.54 -10.84 6.61
N VAL A 178 -3.78 -10.62 6.17
CA VAL A 178 -4.13 -9.66 5.12
C VAL A 178 -5.14 -8.66 5.64
N GLY A 179 -4.74 -7.42 5.87
CA GLY A 179 -5.60 -6.40 6.47
C GLY A 179 -5.53 -5.03 5.80
N CYS A 180 -6.50 -4.19 6.10
CA CYS A 180 -6.53 -2.81 5.67
C CYS A 180 -6.13 -1.86 6.80
N LEU A 181 -5.37 -0.81 6.46
CA LEU A 181 -5.03 0.26 7.39
C LEU A 181 -5.69 1.58 6.92
N ASP A 182 -6.48 2.19 7.81
CA ASP A 182 -7.14 3.48 7.57
C ASP A 182 -6.43 4.59 8.36
N PRO A 183 -5.46 5.31 7.74
CA PRO A 183 -4.74 6.40 8.38
C PRO A 183 -5.57 7.70 8.49
N GLY A 184 -6.85 7.66 8.13
CA GLY A 184 -7.70 8.83 8.01
C GLY A 184 -7.33 9.70 6.82
N ILE A 185 -7.68 10.99 6.88
CA ILE A 185 -7.33 11.93 5.80
C ILE A 185 -5.83 12.28 5.92
N VAL A 186 -5.08 11.98 4.87
CA VAL A 186 -3.63 12.24 4.77
C VAL A 186 -3.40 13.21 3.62
N ALA A 187 -2.59 14.25 3.84
CA ALA A 187 -2.24 15.24 2.83
C ALA A 187 -1.31 14.61 1.78
N THR A 188 -1.84 14.38 0.59
CA THR A 188 -1.11 13.75 -0.53
C THR A 188 -1.53 14.39 -1.86
N GLY A 189 -0.79 14.12 -2.91
CA GLY A 189 -1.19 14.51 -4.27
C GLY A 189 -2.51 13.90 -4.74
N LEU A 190 -3.05 12.88 -4.05
CA LEU A 190 -4.36 12.26 -4.35
C LEU A 190 -5.52 12.92 -3.60
N SER A 191 -5.30 13.28 -2.34
CA SER A 191 -6.35 13.76 -1.42
C SER A 191 -6.35 15.27 -1.22
N GLY A 192 -5.34 15.96 -1.79
CA GLY A 192 -5.12 17.39 -1.59
C GLY A 192 -4.23 17.69 -0.37
N GLU A 193 -4.05 18.98 -0.10
CA GLU A 193 -3.11 19.47 0.94
C GLU A 193 -3.68 19.38 2.37
N THR A 194 -4.95 19.02 2.52
CA THR A 194 -5.61 18.92 3.83
C THR A 194 -5.51 17.51 4.39
N GLY A 195 -5.01 17.39 5.61
CA GLY A 195 -4.90 16.08 6.28
C GLY A 195 -3.68 15.98 7.19
N ARG A 196 -3.38 14.76 7.59
CA ARG A 196 -2.16 14.45 8.33
C ARG A 196 -0.99 14.37 7.38
N ASP A 197 0.19 14.67 7.89
CA ASP A 197 1.43 14.39 7.19
C ASP A 197 1.55 12.87 6.97
N PRO A 198 1.94 12.40 5.77
CA PRO A 198 2.25 10.99 5.52
C PRO A 198 3.21 10.37 6.55
N ASP A 199 4.24 11.10 6.96
CA ASP A 199 5.22 10.65 7.95
C ASP A 199 4.61 10.44 9.34
N ALA A 200 3.55 11.17 9.68
CA ALA A 200 2.85 11.02 10.95
C ALA A 200 1.97 9.75 11.02
N VAL A 201 1.69 9.12 9.88
CA VAL A 201 0.86 7.92 9.79
C VAL A 201 1.63 6.67 9.35
N ALA A 202 2.78 6.82 8.73
CA ALA A 202 3.62 5.71 8.29
C ALA A 202 4.01 4.74 9.43
N PRO A 203 4.30 5.18 10.68
CA PRO A 203 4.57 4.27 11.80
C PRO A 203 3.42 3.32 12.14
N MET A 204 2.19 3.62 11.72
CA MET A 204 1.05 2.70 11.85
C MET A 204 1.27 1.40 11.06
N PHE A 205 1.92 1.50 9.88
CA PHE A 205 2.23 0.35 9.04
C PHE A 205 3.33 -0.52 9.65
N VAL A 206 4.38 0.11 10.20
CA VAL A 206 5.44 -0.61 10.92
C VAL A 206 4.85 -1.34 12.13
N TRP A 207 4.06 -0.66 12.97
CA TRP A 207 3.36 -1.28 14.09
C TRP A 207 2.46 -2.44 13.65
N ALA A 208 1.69 -2.27 12.57
CA ALA A 208 0.81 -3.32 12.07
C ALA A 208 1.60 -4.53 11.51
N ALA A 209 2.82 -4.32 11.04
CA ALA A 209 3.71 -5.38 10.56
C ALA A 209 4.38 -6.14 11.70
N THR A 210 4.71 -5.47 12.82
CA THR A 210 5.62 -6.00 13.84
C THR A 210 4.96 -6.33 15.19
N GLU A 211 4.05 -5.48 15.66
CA GLU A 211 3.54 -5.51 17.03
C GLU A 211 2.06 -5.86 17.14
N ALA A 212 1.26 -5.54 16.10
CA ALA A 212 -0.18 -5.77 16.14
C ALA A 212 -0.50 -7.27 16.23
N ASP A 213 -1.52 -7.60 17.04
CA ASP A 213 -2.07 -8.96 17.08
C ASP A 213 -2.54 -9.34 15.66
N PRO A 214 -2.05 -10.46 15.08
CA PRO A 214 -2.47 -10.92 13.77
C PRO A 214 -4.00 -10.98 13.62
N THR A 215 -4.71 -11.46 14.64
CA THR A 215 -6.18 -11.61 14.61
C THR A 215 -6.92 -10.27 14.61
N ALA A 216 -6.26 -9.17 15.03
CA ALA A 216 -6.85 -7.83 14.98
C ALA A 216 -6.65 -7.16 13.61
N VAL A 217 -5.73 -7.67 12.80
CA VAL A 217 -5.41 -7.12 11.46
C VAL A 217 -6.07 -7.94 10.37
N ASP A 218 -6.07 -9.27 10.50
CA ASP A 218 -6.52 -10.18 9.46
C ASP A 218 -8.01 -10.00 9.12
N GLY A 219 -8.31 -9.75 7.84
CA GLY A 219 -9.64 -9.44 7.32
C GLY A 219 -10.26 -8.13 7.81
N ALA A 220 -9.55 -7.40 8.67
CA ALA A 220 -10.06 -6.21 9.33
C ALA A 220 -9.66 -4.90 8.63
N VAL A 221 -10.30 -3.81 9.05
CA VAL A 221 -9.86 -2.44 8.79
C VAL A 221 -9.44 -1.83 10.12
N VAL A 222 -8.15 -1.65 10.30
CA VAL A 222 -7.56 -1.04 11.49
C VAL A 222 -7.39 0.45 11.26
N GLY A 223 -7.97 1.27 12.15
CA GLY A 223 -7.92 2.72 12.06
C GLY A 223 -6.91 3.36 13.02
N LEU A 224 -6.78 4.68 12.91
CA LEU A 224 -5.92 5.47 13.79
C LEU A 224 -6.26 5.33 15.28
N ARG A 225 -7.53 5.08 15.59
CA ARG A 225 -7.97 4.96 16.98
C ARG A 225 -7.41 3.69 17.62
N GLU A 226 -7.52 2.58 16.93
CA GLU A 226 -7.02 1.27 17.35
C GLU A 226 -5.50 1.33 17.51
N TRP A 227 -4.78 1.84 16.51
CA TRP A 227 -3.35 2.04 16.56
C TRP A 227 -2.93 2.89 17.78
N LYS A 228 -3.52 4.08 17.96
CA LYS A 228 -3.19 4.97 19.08
C LYS A 228 -3.56 4.41 20.45
N GLN A 229 -4.49 3.48 20.54
CA GLN A 229 -4.82 2.79 21.78
C GLN A 229 -3.80 1.70 22.09
N ALA A 230 -3.30 1.01 21.08
CA ALA A 230 -2.31 -0.06 21.24
C ALA A 230 -0.89 0.46 21.52
N THR A 231 -0.57 1.69 21.08
CA THR A 231 0.79 2.28 21.22
C THR A 231 0.91 3.33 22.33
N ARG A 232 -0.05 3.39 23.24
CA ARG A 232 -0.02 4.23 24.47
C ARG A 232 0.53 3.42 25.62
#